data_21a1deb7b383a77b14218272f2ee70d8
#
_entry.id   21a1deb7b383a77b14218272f2ee70d8
#
_cell.length_a   1.000
_cell.length_b   1.000
_cell.length_c   1.000
_cell.angle_alpha   90.00
_cell.angle_beta   90.00
_cell.angle_gamma   90.00
#
_symmetry.space_group_name_H-M   'P 1'
#
loop_
_entity.id
_entity.type
_entity.pdbx_description
1 polymer ?
#
loop_
_entity_poly.entity_id
_entity_poly.type
_entity_poly.pdbx_seq_one_letter_code
_entity_poly.pdbx_strand_id
1 'polypeptide(L)'
;EEIQKGIKCGVRKVNIDTDNRLAITAAVREALAQNPKEFDPRHFLKPSIKYMQKVCSDRYQQFGCAGNASKIKQVSIDEFARKYAKGELSAVVKKAVTA
;
A
#
# COMPACT_ATOMS: atom_id res chain seq x y z
N GLU A 1 16.15 -2.21 -3.07
CA GLU A 1 16.82 -3.50 -3.34
C GLU A 1 16.50 -4.58 -2.30
N GLU A 2 16.58 -4.31 -0.99
CA GLU A 2 16.35 -5.30 0.08
C GLU A 2 14.93 -5.88 0.04
N ILE A 3 13.90 -5.03 -0.14
CA ILE A 3 12.50 -5.49 -0.26
C ILE A 3 12.33 -6.38 -1.49
N GLN A 4 12.94 -6.04 -2.62
CA GLN A 4 12.89 -6.86 -3.83
C GLN A 4 13.56 -8.23 -3.64
N LYS A 5 14.67 -8.28 -2.90
CA LYS A 5 15.30 -9.56 -2.49
C LYS A 5 14.37 -10.35 -1.59
N GLY A 6 13.74 -9.70 -0.58
CA GLY A 6 12.76 -10.32 0.29
C GLY A 6 11.57 -10.91 -0.48
N ILE A 7 11.05 -10.20 -1.47
CA ILE A 7 9.95 -10.69 -2.33
C ILE A 7 10.37 -11.96 -3.08
N LYS A 8 11.59 -12.01 -3.61
CA LYS A 8 12.13 -13.22 -4.26
C LYS A 8 12.29 -14.39 -3.29
N CYS A 9 12.56 -14.10 -2.02
CA CYS A 9 12.66 -15.09 -0.95
C CYS A 9 11.31 -15.50 -0.32
N GLY A 10 10.19 -14.99 -0.83
CA GLY A 10 8.86 -15.43 -0.39
C GLY A 10 8.05 -14.40 0.39
N VAL A 11 8.53 -13.18 0.62
CA VAL A 11 7.72 -12.11 1.20
C VAL A 11 6.54 -11.79 0.27
N ARG A 12 5.32 -11.78 0.83
CA ARG A 12 4.07 -11.55 0.08
C ARG A 12 3.31 -10.32 0.54
N LYS A 13 3.57 -9.84 1.72
CA LYS A 13 2.91 -8.66 2.29
C LYS A 13 3.95 -7.66 2.77
N VAL A 14 3.87 -6.42 2.27
CA VAL A 14 4.75 -5.31 2.65
C VAL A 14 3.89 -4.13 3.09
N ASN A 15 4.18 -3.57 4.26
CA ASN A 15 3.58 -2.33 4.72
C ASN A 15 4.48 -1.16 4.32
N ILE A 16 3.88 -0.09 3.79
CA ILE A 16 4.56 1.16 3.45
C ILE A 16 3.83 2.29 4.16
N ASP A 17 4.51 2.99 5.03
CA ASP A 17 3.96 4.14 5.76
C ASP A 17 4.93 5.34 5.70
N THR A 18 6.16 5.16 6.12
CA THR A 18 7.15 6.25 6.22
C THR A 18 7.37 6.98 4.90
N ASP A 19 7.45 6.25 3.79
CA ASP A 19 7.60 6.85 2.46
C ASP A 19 6.45 7.81 2.14
N ASN A 20 5.21 7.43 2.49
CA ASN A 20 4.04 8.27 2.27
C ASN A 20 4.05 9.51 3.17
N ARG A 21 4.45 9.35 4.42
CA ARG A 21 4.60 10.49 5.35
C ARG A 21 5.65 11.48 4.87
N LEU A 22 6.78 10.99 4.40
CA LEU A 22 7.84 11.83 3.83
C LEU A 22 7.36 12.55 2.58
N ALA A 23 6.64 11.87 1.69
CA ALA A 23 6.08 12.47 0.48
C ALA A 23 5.10 13.61 0.80
N ILE A 24 4.17 13.39 1.74
CA ILE A 24 3.22 14.42 2.20
C ILE A 24 3.97 15.60 2.79
N THR A 25 4.91 15.35 3.69
CA THR A 25 5.68 16.40 4.38
C THR A 25 6.50 17.23 3.39
N ALA A 26 7.13 16.58 2.41
CA ALA A 26 7.87 17.27 1.35
C ALA A 26 6.95 18.18 0.52
N ALA A 27 5.80 17.67 0.09
CA ALA A 27 4.84 18.44 -0.69
C ALA A 27 4.30 19.66 0.05
N VAL A 28 4.01 19.52 1.35
CA VAL A 28 3.54 20.63 2.20
C VAL A 28 4.63 21.69 2.37
N ARG A 29 5.86 21.26 2.68
CA ARG A 29 7.00 22.17 2.82
C ARG A 29 7.26 22.96 1.54
N GLU A 30 7.23 22.27 0.39
CA GLU A 30 7.41 22.92 -0.90
C GLU A 30 6.29 23.92 -1.19
N ALA A 31 5.03 23.56 -0.99
CA ALA A 31 3.89 24.44 -1.21
C ALA A 31 3.96 25.72 -0.36
N LEU A 32 4.30 25.59 0.93
CA LEU A 32 4.45 26.74 1.83
C LEU A 32 5.71 27.56 1.55
N ALA A 33 6.78 26.95 1.06
CA ALA A 33 7.97 27.68 0.62
C ALA A 33 7.70 28.51 -0.64
N GLN A 34 6.91 27.97 -1.59
CA GLN A 34 6.51 28.68 -2.81
C GLN A 34 5.51 29.81 -2.53
N ASN A 35 4.62 29.64 -1.57
CA ASN A 35 3.65 30.63 -1.16
C ASN A 35 3.60 30.77 0.37
N PRO A 36 4.50 31.55 0.99
CA PRO A 36 4.55 31.71 2.45
C PRO A 36 3.33 32.38 3.07
N LYS A 37 2.48 33.02 2.26
CA LYS A 37 1.24 33.65 2.72
C LYS A 37 0.05 32.70 2.72
N GLU A 38 0.21 31.49 2.19
CA GLU A 38 -0.86 30.52 2.15
C GLU A 38 -1.18 29.99 3.56
N PHE A 39 -2.43 30.08 3.95
CA PHE A 39 -2.90 29.65 5.26
C PHE A 39 -4.00 28.57 5.19
N ASP A 40 -4.59 28.36 3.99
CA ASP A 40 -5.68 27.39 3.84
C ASP A 40 -5.14 25.97 3.63
N PRO A 41 -5.41 25.05 4.57
CA PRO A 41 -4.96 23.66 4.46
C PRO A 41 -5.41 22.97 3.17
N ARG A 42 -6.57 23.31 2.64
CA ARG A 42 -7.08 22.75 1.39
C ARG A 42 -6.17 23.03 0.21
N HIS A 43 -5.46 24.16 0.23
CA HIS A 43 -4.53 24.57 -0.81
C HIS A 43 -3.16 23.93 -0.62
N PHE A 44 -2.53 24.07 0.53
CA PHE A 44 -1.18 23.57 0.73
C PHE A 44 -1.10 22.02 0.93
N LEU A 45 -2.23 21.35 1.26
CA LEU A 45 -2.29 19.90 1.30
C LEU A 45 -2.57 19.27 -0.09
N LYS A 46 -3.18 20.00 -1.00
CA LYS A 46 -3.57 19.48 -2.32
C LYS A 46 -2.41 18.85 -3.10
N PRO A 47 -1.19 19.41 -3.16
CA PRO A 47 -0.05 18.80 -3.83
C PRO A 47 0.34 17.43 -3.28
N SER A 48 0.08 17.16 -2.01
CA SER A 48 0.41 15.89 -1.34
C SER A 48 -0.22 14.67 -2.04
N ILE A 49 -1.38 14.84 -2.66
CA ILE A 49 -2.05 13.77 -3.42
C ILE A 49 -1.15 13.25 -4.54
N LYS A 50 -0.57 14.15 -5.32
CA LYS A 50 0.32 13.79 -6.44
C LYS A 50 1.61 13.13 -5.96
N TYR A 51 2.18 13.64 -4.87
CA TYR A 51 3.40 13.08 -4.27
C TYR A 51 3.16 11.66 -3.76
N MET A 52 2.05 11.43 -3.02
CA MET A 52 1.67 10.09 -2.59
C MET A 52 1.39 9.15 -3.76
N GLN A 53 0.63 9.59 -4.76
CA GLN A 53 0.34 8.79 -5.95
C GLN A 53 1.64 8.33 -6.64
N LYS A 54 2.62 9.23 -6.76
CA LYS A 54 3.90 8.89 -7.35
C LYS A 54 4.62 7.82 -6.53
N VAL A 55 4.74 8.01 -5.21
CA VAL A 55 5.39 7.03 -4.32
C VAL A 55 4.69 5.67 -4.40
N CYS A 56 3.37 5.63 -4.30
CA CYS A 56 2.61 4.38 -4.38
C CYS A 56 2.80 3.70 -5.75
N SER A 57 2.73 4.45 -6.84
CA SER A 57 2.93 3.92 -8.19
C SER A 57 4.33 3.32 -8.37
N ASP A 58 5.37 4.05 -7.94
CA ASP A 58 6.75 3.58 -8.00
C ASP A 58 6.94 2.29 -7.18
N ARG A 59 6.33 2.20 -5.99
CA ARG A 59 6.38 0.99 -5.15
C ARG A 59 5.65 -0.19 -5.77
N TYR A 60 4.46 0.02 -6.34
CA TYR A 60 3.75 -1.04 -7.06
C TYR A 60 4.56 -1.61 -8.23
N GLN A 61 5.25 -0.76 -8.98
CA GLN A 61 6.13 -1.21 -10.04
C GLN A 61 7.34 -1.98 -9.50
N GLN A 62 8.02 -1.41 -8.49
CA GLN A 62 9.22 -2.02 -7.88
C GLN A 62 8.95 -3.37 -7.23
N PHE A 63 7.73 -3.59 -6.71
CA PHE A 63 7.35 -4.83 -6.03
C PHE A 63 6.69 -5.84 -6.97
N GLY A 64 6.53 -5.51 -8.26
CA GLY A 64 5.90 -6.39 -9.23
C GLY A 64 4.39 -6.49 -9.09
N CYS A 65 3.75 -5.52 -8.40
CA CYS A 65 2.30 -5.48 -8.23
C CYS A 65 1.58 -4.87 -9.44
N ALA A 66 2.27 -4.04 -10.21
CA ALA A 66 1.70 -3.34 -11.36
C ALA A 66 1.16 -4.34 -12.41
N GLY A 67 0.02 -3.99 -13.02
CA GLY A 67 -0.62 -4.81 -14.05
C GLY A 67 -1.37 -6.04 -13.54
N ASN A 68 -1.51 -6.22 -12.22
CA ASN A 68 -2.17 -7.40 -11.65
C ASN A 68 -3.60 -7.12 -11.15
N ALA A 69 -4.09 -5.90 -11.19
CA ALA A 69 -5.42 -5.55 -10.65
C ALA A 69 -6.54 -6.35 -11.29
N SER A 70 -6.50 -6.58 -12.60
CA SER A 70 -7.50 -7.38 -13.33
C SER A 70 -7.52 -8.86 -12.96
N LYS A 71 -6.47 -9.37 -12.33
CA LYS A 71 -6.37 -10.75 -11.86
C LYS A 71 -7.03 -10.96 -10.50
N ILE A 72 -7.34 -9.89 -9.79
CA ILE A 72 -7.96 -9.93 -8.47
C ILE A 72 -9.47 -10.06 -8.67
N LYS A 73 -10.04 -11.17 -8.21
CA LYS A 73 -11.49 -11.38 -8.21
C LYS A 73 -12.09 -10.81 -6.94
N GLN A 74 -13.11 -9.99 -7.08
CA GLN A 74 -13.90 -9.53 -5.94
C GLN A 74 -14.73 -10.68 -5.40
N VAL A 75 -14.73 -10.85 -4.09
CA VAL A 75 -15.60 -11.79 -3.38
C VAL A 75 -16.81 -11.00 -2.89
N SER A 76 -18.03 -11.48 -3.18
CA SER A 76 -19.23 -10.82 -2.67
C SER A 76 -19.33 -10.94 -1.14
N ILE A 77 -20.02 -10.00 -0.51
CA ILE A 77 -20.22 -10.02 0.95
C ILE A 77 -20.88 -11.33 1.39
N ASP A 78 -21.86 -11.82 0.64
CA ASP A 78 -22.57 -13.07 0.95
C ASP A 78 -21.66 -14.30 0.85
N GLU A 79 -20.79 -14.32 -0.15
CA GLU A 79 -19.80 -15.40 -0.29
C GLU A 79 -18.77 -15.34 0.84
N PHE A 80 -18.32 -14.14 1.19
CA PHE A 80 -17.40 -13.94 2.29
C PHE A 80 -18.02 -14.38 3.63
N ALA A 81 -19.27 -13.98 3.91
CA ALA A 81 -20.00 -14.37 5.12
C ALA A 81 -20.18 -15.90 5.21
N ARG A 82 -20.50 -16.55 4.10
CA ARG A 82 -20.61 -18.02 4.06
C ARG A 82 -19.27 -18.70 4.36
N LYS A 83 -18.17 -18.23 3.80
CA LYS A 83 -16.82 -18.75 4.07
C LYS A 83 -16.43 -18.54 5.52
N TYR A 84 -16.73 -17.37 6.07
CA TYR A 84 -16.48 -17.09 7.47
C TYR A 84 -17.26 -18.03 8.42
N ALA A 85 -18.56 -18.22 8.18
CA ALA A 85 -19.40 -19.11 8.98
C ALA A 85 -18.94 -20.58 8.93
N LYS A 86 -18.31 -21.00 7.84
CA LYS A 86 -17.72 -22.35 7.68
C LYS A 86 -16.31 -22.48 8.25
N GLY A 87 -15.71 -21.40 8.76
CA GLY A 87 -14.32 -21.39 9.23
C GLY A 87 -13.27 -21.50 8.12
N GLU A 88 -13.65 -21.36 6.85
CA GLU A 88 -12.74 -21.48 5.71
C GLU A 88 -11.74 -20.31 5.59
N LEU A 89 -11.98 -19.21 6.32
CA LEU A 89 -11.10 -18.05 6.36
C LEU A 89 -10.05 -18.12 7.48
N SER A 90 -10.11 -19.16 8.32
CA SER A 90 -9.10 -19.36 9.35
C SER A 90 -7.77 -19.78 8.72
N ALA A 91 -6.68 -19.16 9.17
CA ALA A 91 -5.36 -19.55 8.74
C ALA A 91 -5.10 -21.01 9.15
N VAL A 92 -5.03 -21.91 8.17
CA VAL A 92 -4.60 -23.27 8.41
C VAL A 92 -3.08 -23.24 8.61
N VAL A 93 -2.65 -23.16 9.85
CA VAL A 93 -1.25 -23.38 10.21
C VAL A 93 -0.99 -24.88 10.01
N LYS A 94 -0.45 -25.25 8.85
CA LYS A 94 0.13 -26.57 8.67
C LYS A 94 1.28 -26.69 9.67
N LYS A 95 1.11 -27.47 10.75
CA LYS A 95 2.23 -27.86 11.60
C LYS A 95 3.27 -28.51 10.68
N ALA A 96 4.49 -27.98 10.69
CA ALA A 96 5.60 -28.65 10.05
C ALA A 96 5.68 -30.06 10.63
N VAL A 97 5.54 -31.06 9.78
CA VAL A 97 5.81 -32.43 10.18
C VAL A 97 7.31 -32.47 10.41
N THR A 98 7.73 -32.44 11.67
CA THR A 98 9.10 -32.75 12.04
C THR A 98 9.31 -34.22 11.73
N ALA A 99 10.11 -34.48 10.68
CA ALA A 99 10.67 -35.79 10.40
C ALA A 99 11.80 -36.08 11.41
#